data_062ffeeeecbd86f6f519b2ac5eabc80a
#
_entry.id   062ffeeeecbd86f6f519b2ac5eabc80a
#
_cell.length_a   1.000
_cell.length_b   1.000
_cell.length_c   1.000
_cell.angle_alpha   90.00
_cell.angle_beta   90.00
_cell.angle_gamma   90.00
#
_symmetry.space_group_name_H-M   'P 1'
#
loop_
_entity.id
_entity.type
_entity.pdbx_description
1 polymer ?
#
loop_
_entity_poly.entity_id
_entity_poly.type
_entity_poly.pdbx_seq_one_letter_code
_entity_poly.pdbx_strand_id
1 'polypeptide(L)'
;MGKAKRCRKVIHGRNQSAVINPNGQYPIYGSGGIMGYADDYLCPEHCTIVGRKGTINNPILVETKFWNVDTAFGLHPNETIDYLYFHYFCKGFDFTKLDKSTTLPSLTKTSLEQIDIPLPPLNEQKLIVQKIKDIFTQLDKITAEL
;
A
#
# COMPACT_ATOMS: atom_id res chain seq x y z
N MET A 1 0.21 24.37 3.33
CA MET A 1 0.29 22.92 3.12
C MET A 1 -0.32 22.57 1.77
N GLY A 2 0.43 21.87 0.93
CA GLY A 2 -0.03 21.47 -0.38
C GLY A 2 -0.72 20.11 -0.39
N LYS A 3 -1.47 19.86 -1.46
CA LYS A 3 -1.99 18.53 -1.80
C LYS A 3 -1.37 18.10 -3.11
N ALA A 4 -0.98 16.85 -3.24
CA ALA A 4 -0.41 16.33 -4.47
C ALA A 4 -1.14 15.08 -4.92
N LYS A 5 -1.54 15.05 -6.19
CA LYS A 5 -2.13 13.88 -6.82
C LYS A 5 -1.08 12.94 -7.40
N ARG A 6 0.11 13.47 -7.74
CA ARG A 6 1.17 12.71 -8.40
C ARG A 6 2.36 12.42 -7.49
N CYS A 7 2.10 12.21 -6.19
CA CYS A 7 3.15 11.83 -5.24
C CYS A 7 3.40 10.32 -5.20
N ARG A 8 2.70 9.55 -6.02
CA ARG A 8 2.85 8.10 -6.09
C ARG A 8 2.60 7.59 -7.51
N LYS A 9 3.13 6.41 -7.78
CA LYS A 9 2.89 5.65 -9.00
C LYS A 9 1.99 4.47 -8.67
N VAL A 10 0.97 4.24 -9.47
CA VAL A 10 0.06 3.08 -9.33
C VAL A 10 0.52 2.00 -10.30
N ILE A 11 0.87 0.83 -9.78
CA ILE A 11 1.43 -0.28 -10.54
C ILE A 11 0.41 -1.41 -10.60
N HIS A 12 -0.05 -1.73 -11.81
CA HIS A 12 -0.93 -2.88 -12.03
C HIS A 12 -0.22 -4.19 -11.72
N GLY A 13 -0.92 -5.10 -11.07
CA GLY A 13 -0.45 -6.47 -10.94
C GLY A 13 -0.66 -7.28 -12.21
N ARG A 14 0.01 -8.43 -12.25
CA ARG A 14 -0.08 -9.38 -13.35
C ARG A 14 -0.17 -10.80 -12.83
N ASN A 15 -0.73 -11.70 -13.64
CA ASN A 15 -0.74 -13.11 -13.33
C ASN A 15 0.70 -13.61 -13.13
N GLN A 16 0.92 -14.41 -12.09
CA GLN A 16 2.24 -14.85 -11.66
C GLN A 16 2.73 -16.14 -12.31
N SER A 17 1.92 -16.78 -13.16
CA SER A 17 2.22 -18.13 -13.67
C SER A 17 3.57 -18.24 -14.36
N ALA A 18 4.01 -17.19 -15.05
CA ALA A 18 5.28 -17.20 -15.79
C ALA A 18 6.50 -17.01 -14.90
N VAL A 19 6.35 -16.54 -13.66
CA VAL A 19 7.46 -16.17 -12.78
C VAL A 19 7.46 -16.91 -11.46
N ILE A 20 6.41 -17.68 -11.16
CA ILE A 20 6.29 -18.36 -9.88
C ILE A 20 7.42 -19.40 -9.71
N ASN A 21 8.08 -19.35 -8.55
CA ASN A 21 9.15 -20.27 -8.17
C ASN A 21 9.19 -20.33 -6.64
N PRO A 22 8.93 -21.51 -6.02
CA PRO A 22 8.97 -21.63 -4.56
C PRO A 22 10.30 -21.20 -3.92
N ASN A 23 11.39 -21.25 -4.67
CA ASN A 23 12.71 -20.81 -4.24
C ASN A 23 13.09 -19.44 -4.79
N GLY A 24 12.10 -18.69 -5.31
CA GLY A 24 12.32 -17.38 -5.90
C GLY A 24 12.74 -16.34 -4.88
N GLN A 25 13.35 -15.29 -5.37
CA GLN A 25 13.92 -14.21 -4.56
C GLN A 25 12.89 -13.21 -4.09
N TYR A 26 11.78 -13.05 -4.82
CA TYR A 26 10.80 -11.99 -4.59
C TYR A 26 9.47 -12.58 -4.12
N PRO A 27 8.86 -12.01 -3.06
CA PRO A 27 7.54 -12.48 -2.64
C PRO A 27 6.46 -12.08 -3.66
N ILE A 28 5.45 -12.92 -3.77
CA ILE A 28 4.24 -12.65 -4.56
C ILE A 28 3.14 -12.22 -3.60
N TYR A 29 2.57 -11.05 -3.82
CA TYR A 29 1.50 -10.51 -2.98
C TYR A 29 0.17 -10.48 -3.71
N GLY A 30 -0.85 -10.94 -3.03
CA GLY A 30 -2.25 -10.62 -3.32
C GLY A 30 -2.77 -9.61 -2.32
N SER A 31 -4.04 -9.27 -2.40
CA SER A 31 -4.66 -8.31 -1.47
C SER A 31 -4.71 -8.82 -0.03
N GLY A 32 -4.56 -10.10 0.19
CA GLY A 32 -4.56 -10.72 1.53
C GLY A 32 -3.19 -11.06 2.09
N GLY A 33 -2.10 -10.80 1.36
CA GLY A 33 -0.74 -11.06 1.82
C GLY A 33 0.08 -11.89 0.84
N ILE A 34 1.13 -12.53 1.35
CA ILE A 34 2.05 -13.34 0.53
C ILE A 34 1.34 -14.60 0.05
N MET A 35 1.46 -14.87 -1.26
CA MET A 35 0.89 -16.06 -1.91
C MET A 35 1.96 -17.04 -2.40
N GLY A 36 3.22 -16.68 -2.35
CA GLY A 36 4.33 -17.49 -2.86
C GLY A 36 5.53 -16.62 -3.19
N TYR A 37 6.41 -17.15 -4.03
CA TYR A 37 7.65 -16.47 -4.42
C TYR A 37 7.83 -16.53 -5.93
N ALA A 38 8.63 -15.61 -6.46
CA ALA A 38 8.85 -15.46 -7.89
C ALA A 38 10.30 -15.12 -8.21
N ASP A 39 10.68 -15.34 -9.47
CA ASP A 39 12.01 -15.01 -9.98
C ASP A 39 12.11 -13.55 -10.44
N ASP A 40 11.00 -12.84 -10.49
CA ASP A 40 10.94 -11.46 -10.97
C ASP A 40 10.04 -10.62 -10.10
N TYR A 41 10.06 -9.30 -10.28
CA TYR A 41 9.27 -8.36 -9.53
C TYR A 41 8.62 -7.32 -10.46
N LEU A 42 7.53 -6.73 -10.01
CA LEU A 42 6.84 -5.61 -10.70
C LEU A 42 6.98 -4.30 -9.92
N CYS A 43 7.09 -4.40 -8.60
CA CYS A 43 7.12 -3.23 -7.72
C CYS A 43 8.47 -3.09 -7.03
N PRO A 44 8.96 -1.84 -6.92
CA PRO A 44 10.16 -1.56 -6.13
C PRO A 44 9.87 -1.66 -4.63
N GLU A 45 10.90 -1.45 -3.82
CA GLU A 45 10.79 -1.40 -2.37
C GLU A 45 9.89 -0.26 -1.92
N HIS A 46 9.34 -0.38 -0.73
CA HIS A 46 8.57 0.66 -0.04
C HIS A 46 7.26 1.02 -0.75
N CYS A 47 6.51 0.01 -1.14
CA CYS A 47 5.17 0.18 -1.70
C CYS A 47 4.10 -0.16 -0.67
N THR A 48 2.92 0.39 -0.87
CA THR A 48 1.71 -0.04 -0.18
C THR A 48 0.81 -0.77 -1.18
N ILE A 49 0.36 -1.95 -0.82
CA ILE A 49 -0.55 -2.74 -1.65
C ILE A 49 -2.00 -2.40 -1.27
N VAL A 50 -2.82 -2.18 -2.28
CA VAL A 50 -4.26 -2.00 -2.12
C VAL A 50 -4.98 -3.01 -3.02
N GLY A 51 -5.97 -3.71 -2.49
CA GLY A 51 -6.74 -4.67 -3.26
C GLY A 51 -7.54 -4.01 -4.37
N ARG A 52 -7.51 -4.59 -5.56
CA ARG A 52 -8.31 -4.14 -6.69
C ARG A 52 -9.75 -4.62 -6.56
N LYS A 53 -9.93 -5.85 -6.09
CA LYS A 53 -11.24 -6.48 -5.87
C LYS A 53 -11.24 -7.23 -4.55
N GLY A 54 -12.41 -7.37 -3.95
CA GLY A 54 -12.56 -8.07 -2.69
C GLY A 54 -12.13 -7.22 -1.51
N THR A 55 -11.02 -7.56 -0.87
CA THR A 55 -10.49 -6.81 0.28
C THR A 55 -9.78 -5.54 -0.19
N ILE A 56 -10.45 -4.39 -0.12
CA ILE A 56 -9.88 -3.12 -0.60
C ILE A 56 -9.43 -2.18 0.52
N ASN A 57 -9.93 -2.35 1.75
CA ASN A 57 -9.56 -1.50 2.88
C ASN A 57 -8.57 -2.15 3.84
N ASN A 58 -7.66 -2.95 3.33
CA ASN A 58 -6.59 -3.56 4.12
C ASN A 58 -5.24 -3.35 3.43
N PRO A 59 -4.72 -2.12 3.42
CA PRO A 59 -3.44 -1.84 2.76
C PRO A 59 -2.29 -2.57 3.47
N ILE A 60 -1.35 -3.08 2.67
CA ILE A 60 -0.20 -3.84 3.16
C ILE A 60 1.08 -3.10 2.77
N LEU A 61 1.94 -2.82 3.76
CA LEU A 61 3.26 -2.26 3.52
C LEU A 61 4.23 -3.36 3.10
N VAL A 62 4.92 -3.16 1.99
CA VAL A 62 5.97 -4.08 1.52
C VAL A 62 7.27 -3.32 1.38
N GLU A 63 8.27 -3.72 2.15
CA GLU A 63 9.56 -3.01 2.19
C GLU A 63 10.59 -3.55 1.21
N THR A 64 10.30 -4.68 0.57
CA THR A 64 11.17 -5.31 -0.43
C THR A 64 10.56 -5.20 -1.82
N LYS A 65 11.35 -5.47 -2.85
CA LYS A 65 10.81 -5.66 -4.20
C LYS A 65 9.89 -6.87 -4.22
N PHE A 66 8.82 -6.80 -5.00
CA PHE A 66 7.83 -7.88 -5.00
C PHE A 66 7.04 -7.93 -6.32
N TRP A 67 6.37 -9.04 -6.52
CA TRP A 67 5.40 -9.23 -7.60
C TRP A 67 4.00 -9.11 -7.03
N ASN A 68 3.15 -8.28 -7.63
CA ASN A 68 1.73 -8.20 -7.24
C ASN A 68 0.87 -8.88 -8.29
N VAL A 69 -0.10 -9.68 -7.84
CA VAL A 69 -1.04 -10.36 -8.73
C VAL A 69 -2.06 -9.36 -9.30
N ASP A 70 -2.83 -9.79 -10.28
CA ASP A 70 -3.75 -8.93 -11.04
C ASP A 70 -4.90 -8.34 -10.20
N THR A 71 -5.16 -8.87 -9.01
CA THR A 71 -6.18 -8.33 -8.09
C THR A 71 -5.61 -7.36 -7.06
N ALA A 72 -4.35 -6.98 -7.18
CA ALA A 72 -3.68 -6.09 -6.22
C ALA A 72 -2.90 -5.00 -6.94
N PHE A 73 -3.16 -3.73 -6.55
CA PHE A 73 -2.36 -2.60 -7.00
C PHE A 73 -1.18 -2.37 -6.07
N GLY A 74 -0.02 -2.04 -6.63
CA GLY A 74 1.11 -1.54 -5.86
C GLY A 74 1.17 -0.02 -5.97
N LEU A 75 1.19 0.67 -4.84
CA LEU A 75 1.30 2.12 -4.79
C LEU A 75 2.70 2.49 -4.32
N HIS A 76 3.50 3.09 -5.21
CA HIS A 76 4.87 3.48 -4.89
C HIS A 76 4.95 5.00 -4.69
N PRO A 77 5.17 5.48 -3.45
CA PRO A 77 5.35 6.90 -3.21
C PRO A 77 6.67 7.39 -3.78
N ASN A 78 6.67 8.63 -4.31
CA ASN A 78 7.90 9.24 -4.83
C ASN A 78 8.67 9.96 -3.71
N GLU A 79 9.74 10.68 -4.08
CA GLU A 79 10.64 11.34 -3.13
C GLU A 79 10.02 12.50 -2.36
N THR A 80 8.84 12.99 -2.76
CA THR A 80 8.16 14.10 -2.06
C THR A 80 7.36 13.65 -0.86
N ILE A 81 7.19 12.33 -0.70
CA ILE A 81 6.38 11.77 0.38
C ILE A 81 7.13 10.62 1.05
N ASP A 82 7.18 10.64 2.38
CA ASP A 82 7.75 9.56 3.16
C ASP A 82 6.88 8.31 3.01
N TYR A 83 7.50 7.14 2.76
CA TYR A 83 6.72 5.93 2.46
C TYR A 83 5.90 5.42 3.65
N LEU A 84 6.34 5.66 4.87
CA LEU A 84 5.56 5.32 6.07
C LEU A 84 4.40 6.29 6.27
N TYR A 85 4.61 7.57 6.03
CA TYR A 85 3.54 8.56 6.06
C TYR A 85 2.45 8.18 5.05
N PHE A 86 2.87 7.84 3.82
CA PHE A 86 1.95 7.39 2.77
C PHE A 86 1.17 6.15 3.19
N HIS A 87 1.86 5.16 3.76
CA HIS A 87 1.22 3.93 4.22
C HIS A 87 0.17 4.20 5.29
N TYR A 88 0.49 5.02 6.29
CA TYR A 88 -0.46 5.38 7.34
C TYR A 88 -1.65 6.17 6.79
N PHE A 89 -1.42 7.03 5.81
CA PHE A 89 -2.51 7.67 5.10
C PHE A 89 -3.44 6.64 4.47
N CYS A 90 -2.88 5.65 3.77
CA CYS A 90 -3.66 4.58 3.14
C CYS A 90 -4.45 3.77 4.17
N LYS A 91 -3.89 3.55 5.35
CA LYS A 91 -4.60 2.83 6.42
C LYS A 91 -5.81 3.60 6.94
N GLY A 92 -5.74 4.92 6.93
CA GLY A 92 -6.84 5.77 7.39
C GLY A 92 -7.84 6.14 6.29
N PHE A 93 -7.53 5.87 5.03
CA PHE A 93 -8.39 6.22 3.91
C PHE A 93 -9.43 5.14 3.64
N ASP A 94 -10.66 5.55 3.39
CA ASP A 94 -11.72 4.61 3.04
C ASP A 94 -11.81 4.46 1.51
N PHE A 95 -11.20 3.41 1.00
CA PHE A 95 -11.16 3.14 -0.44
C PHE A 95 -12.52 2.75 -1.02
N THR A 96 -13.48 2.37 -0.18
CA THR A 96 -14.84 2.07 -0.66
C THR A 96 -15.53 3.30 -1.26
N LYS A 97 -15.10 4.51 -0.87
CA LYS A 97 -15.61 5.75 -1.46
C LYS A 97 -15.26 5.90 -2.94
N LEU A 98 -14.24 5.19 -3.41
CA LEU A 98 -13.83 5.19 -4.81
C LEU A 98 -14.51 4.10 -5.62
N ASP A 99 -15.14 3.15 -4.94
CA ASP A 99 -15.77 2.00 -5.57
C ASP A 99 -17.15 2.42 -6.12
N LYS A 100 -17.33 2.22 -7.41
CA LYS A 100 -18.59 2.52 -8.10
C LYS A 100 -19.34 1.26 -8.51
N SER A 101 -18.85 0.09 -8.11
CA SER A 101 -19.53 -1.17 -8.42
C SER A 101 -20.73 -1.36 -7.50
N THR A 102 -21.73 -2.11 -7.99
CA THR A 102 -22.95 -2.41 -7.24
C THR A 102 -22.93 -3.80 -6.61
N THR A 103 -21.92 -4.62 -6.91
CA THR A 103 -21.86 -6.01 -6.47
C THR A 103 -20.60 -6.33 -5.67
N LEU A 104 -19.41 -6.29 -6.29
CA LEU A 104 -18.14 -6.57 -5.62
C LEU A 104 -17.29 -5.29 -5.54
N PRO A 105 -16.65 -5.02 -4.40
CA PRO A 105 -15.72 -3.90 -4.30
C PRO A 105 -14.66 -3.96 -5.40
N SER A 106 -14.48 -2.85 -6.11
CA SER A 106 -13.55 -2.76 -7.24
C SER A 106 -12.96 -1.37 -7.34
N LEU A 107 -11.65 -1.30 -7.53
CA LEU A 107 -10.91 -0.05 -7.71
C LEU A 107 -10.28 0.00 -9.10
N THR A 108 -9.99 1.21 -9.58
CA THR A 108 -9.30 1.43 -10.84
C THR A 108 -8.02 2.22 -10.60
N LYS A 109 -7.06 2.07 -11.51
CA LYS A 109 -5.82 2.87 -11.47
C LYS A 109 -6.14 4.37 -11.46
N THR A 110 -7.06 4.80 -12.30
CA THR A 110 -7.46 6.22 -12.41
C THR A 110 -8.01 6.75 -11.09
N SER A 111 -8.90 5.99 -10.41
CA SER A 111 -9.44 6.43 -9.13
C SER A 111 -8.35 6.54 -8.06
N LEU A 112 -7.39 5.64 -8.05
CA LEU A 112 -6.27 5.68 -7.11
C LEU A 112 -5.33 6.85 -7.39
N GLU A 113 -5.13 7.21 -8.65
CA GLU A 113 -4.32 8.36 -9.04
C GLU A 113 -4.97 9.71 -8.68
N GLN A 114 -6.28 9.74 -8.50
CA GLN A 114 -7.04 10.95 -8.20
C GLN A 114 -7.14 11.29 -6.71
N ILE A 115 -6.67 10.42 -5.83
CA ILE A 115 -6.74 10.68 -4.39
C ILE A 115 -5.84 11.86 -4.02
N ASP A 116 -6.40 12.85 -3.33
CA ASP A 116 -5.66 13.98 -2.78
C ASP A 116 -5.06 13.59 -1.43
N ILE A 117 -3.75 13.77 -1.29
CA ILE A 117 -3.03 13.46 -0.05
C ILE A 117 -2.49 14.77 0.51
N PRO A 118 -2.76 15.10 1.79
CA PRO A 118 -2.11 16.24 2.44
C PRO A 118 -0.60 16.04 2.44
N LEU A 119 0.15 17.02 1.97
CA LEU A 119 1.59 16.87 1.77
C LEU A 119 2.37 17.98 2.46
N PRO A 120 2.52 17.90 3.80
CA PRO A 120 3.40 18.82 4.51
C PRO A 120 4.87 18.56 4.14
N PRO A 121 5.80 19.44 4.52
CA PRO A 121 7.22 19.18 4.29
C PRO A 121 7.68 17.84 4.85
N LEU A 122 8.69 17.23 4.25
CA LEU A 122 9.15 15.88 4.63
C LEU A 122 9.48 15.74 6.11
N ASN A 123 10.09 16.74 6.72
CA ASN A 123 10.41 16.68 8.15
C ASN A 123 9.14 16.62 9.02
N GLU A 124 8.07 17.30 8.62
CA GLU A 124 6.78 17.20 9.32
C GLU A 124 6.13 15.84 9.11
N GLN A 125 6.22 15.29 7.89
CA GLN A 125 5.72 13.93 7.63
C GLN A 125 6.38 12.92 8.56
N LYS A 126 7.71 13.01 8.74
CA LYS A 126 8.47 12.13 9.61
C LYS A 126 8.09 12.29 11.08
N LEU A 127 7.81 13.52 11.52
CA LEU A 127 7.32 13.77 12.87
C LEU A 127 5.94 13.15 13.12
N ILE A 128 5.05 13.24 12.12
CA ILE A 128 3.73 12.62 12.17
C ILE A 128 3.87 11.10 12.29
N VAL A 129 4.74 10.49 11.48
CA VAL A 129 5.02 9.05 11.54
C VAL A 129 5.52 8.65 12.93
N GLN A 130 6.45 9.42 13.51
CA GLN A 130 6.98 9.11 14.83
C GLN A 130 5.89 9.17 15.90
N LYS A 131 5.01 10.17 15.83
CA LYS A 131 3.86 10.29 16.73
C LYS A 131 2.93 9.07 16.64
N ILE A 132 2.64 8.63 15.43
CA ILE A 132 1.80 7.45 15.21
C ILE A 132 2.45 6.21 15.83
N LYS A 133 3.75 6.01 15.61
CA LYS A 133 4.50 4.88 16.19
C LYS A 133 4.48 4.92 17.72
N ASP A 134 4.65 6.10 18.31
CA ASP A 134 4.62 6.26 19.76
C ASP A 134 3.26 5.91 20.34
N ILE A 135 2.18 6.33 19.68
CA ILE A 135 0.82 6.01 20.09
C ILE A 135 0.59 4.50 20.04
N PHE A 136 1.00 3.82 18.97
CA PHE A 136 0.85 2.37 18.85
C PHE A 136 1.66 1.64 19.93
N THR A 137 2.86 2.12 20.24
CA THR A 137 3.69 1.54 21.31
C THR A 137 2.97 1.64 22.66
N GLN A 138 2.35 2.78 22.96
CA GLN A 138 1.59 2.95 24.21
C GLN A 138 0.35 2.06 24.25
N LEU A 139 -0.36 1.94 23.14
CA LEU A 139 -1.53 1.04 23.04
C LEU A 139 -1.12 -0.42 23.26
N ASP A 140 0.00 -0.84 22.70
CA ASP A 140 0.51 -2.20 22.87
C ASP A 140 0.84 -2.48 24.35
N LYS A 141 1.42 -1.51 25.05
CA LYS A 141 1.70 -1.64 26.49
C LYS A 141 0.42 -1.78 27.30
N ILE A 142 -0.59 -0.98 27.01
CA ILE A 142 -1.89 -1.06 27.69
C ILE A 142 -2.53 -2.42 27.43
N THR A 143 -2.50 -2.90 26.18
CA THR A 143 -3.05 -4.20 25.82
C THR A 143 -2.35 -5.33 26.55
N ALA A 144 -1.03 -5.25 26.70
CA ALA A 144 -0.24 -6.27 27.40
C ALA A 144 -0.55 -6.35 28.90
N GLU A 145 -1.06 -5.25 29.50
CA GLU A 145 -1.41 -5.20 30.92
C GLU A 145 -2.85 -5.67 31.21
N LEU A 146 -3.64 -5.89 30.19
CA LEU A 146 -4.99 -6.42 30.32
C LEU A 146 -4.95 -7.96 30.44
#